data_762d727c5f2b151cb5da5f792aed7e67
#
_entry.id   762d727c5f2b151cb5da5f792aed7e67
#
_cell.length_a   1.000
_cell.length_b   1.000
_cell.length_c   1.000
_cell.angle_alpha   90.00
_cell.angle_beta   90.00
_cell.angle_gamma   90.00
#
_symmetry.space_group_name_H-M   'P 1'
#
loop_
_entity.id
_entity.type
_entity.pdbx_description
1 polymer ?
#
loop_
_entity_poly.entity_id
_entity_poly.type
_entity_poly.pdbx_seq_one_letter_code
_entity_poly.pdbx_strand_id
1 'polypeptide(L)'
;QGWYLGEHGWYDKRWMYEESLVMPFVVRWPGVIEPGSINDDIVSNLDFAETFLDIAGAQIPGDMQGRSLLPLLKGDTPSDWRKTFYYHYYEFPGAHSVARHYGVTDGNYKLIHFYQNADWEMFDLTADPNELQSIYGRSEFAGIQSRLEKELKRLRAHYKVPEQDPENTRPNQRRNRQNNRKK
;
A
#
# COMPACT_ATOMS: atom_id res chain seq x y z
N GLN A 1 -3.54 9.32 2.14
CA GLN A 1 -4.43 8.38 1.45
C GLN A 1 -5.10 9.10 0.30
N GLY A 2 -5.20 8.42 -0.86
CA GLY A 2 -6.08 8.83 -1.94
C GLY A 2 -7.55 8.59 -1.59
N TRP A 3 -8.45 8.76 -2.55
CA TRP A 3 -9.89 8.68 -2.30
C TRP A 3 -10.67 8.40 -3.58
N TYR A 4 -11.64 7.48 -3.54
CA TYR A 4 -12.61 7.26 -4.60
C TYR A 4 -13.75 8.26 -4.48
N LEU A 5 -14.09 8.92 -5.57
CA LEU A 5 -15.22 9.84 -5.66
C LEU A 5 -16.24 9.38 -6.72
N GLY A 6 -16.26 8.09 -7.02
CA GLY A 6 -17.11 7.46 -8.02
C GLY A 6 -16.37 6.48 -8.93
N GLU A 7 -15.04 6.55 -8.95
CA GLU A 7 -14.20 5.62 -9.69
C GLU A 7 -14.50 4.19 -9.24
N HIS A 8 -14.53 3.23 -10.15
CA HIS A 8 -14.95 1.83 -9.93
C HIS A 8 -16.36 1.69 -9.33
N GLY A 9 -17.17 2.75 -9.30
CA GLY A 9 -18.44 2.76 -8.59
C GLY A 9 -18.30 2.83 -7.05
N TRP A 10 -17.12 3.18 -6.55
CA TRP A 10 -16.79 3.20 -5.13
C TRP A 10 -16.74 4.60 -4.53
N TYR A 11 -16.78 4.62 -3.22
CA TYR A 11 -16.55 5.80 -2.39
C TYR A 11 -15.67 5.39 -1.21
N ASP A 12 -14.77 6.28 -0.73
CA ASP A 12 -13.81 6.00 0.33
C ASP A 12 -12.43 5.55 -0.22
N LYS A 13 -11.63 4.67 0.46
CA LYS A 13 -10.19 4.52 0.25
C LYS A 13 -9.61 3.16 0.64
N ARG A 14 -10.41 2.10 0.64
CA ARG A 14 -9.98 0.81 1.23
C ARG A 14 -9.44 -0.20 0.25
N TRP A 15 -9.72 -0.01 -1.03
CA TRP A 15 -9.24 -0.88 -2.11
C TRP A 15 -7.82 -0.53 -2.51
N MET A 16 -7.10 -1.50 -3.06
CA MET A 16 -5.70 -1.31 -3.48
C MET A 16 -5.56 -0.73 -4.90
N TYR A 17 -6.51 0.06 -5.39
CA TYR A 17 -6.37 0.73 -6.68
C TYR A 17 -5.65 2.07 -6.54
N GLU A 18 -5.17 2.62 -7.66
CA GLU A 18 -4.32 3.83 -7.65
C GLU A 18 -5.00 5.03 -7.01
N GLU A 19 -6.32 5.20 -7.14
CA GLU A 19 -7.07 6.29 -6.50
C GLU A 19 -6.93 6.28 -4.98
N SER A 20 -6.71 5.11 -4.39
CA SER A 20 -6.47 4.95 -2.95
C SER A 20 -5.01 5.04 -2.57
N LEU A 21 -4.10 4.53 -3.40
CA LEU A 21 -2.68 4.41 -3.08
C LEU A 21 -1.89 5.65 -3.45
N VAL A 22 -2.16 6.24 -4.62
CA VAL A 22 -1.41 7.40 -5.11
C VAL A 22 -1.99 8.68 -4.53
N MET A 23 -1.14 9.45 -3.88
CA MET A 23 -1.48 10.76 -3.33
C MET A 23 -0.37 11.75 -3.62
N PRO A 24 -0.70 13.05 -3.80
CA PRO A 24 0.32 14.07 -3.97
C PRO A 24 1.28 14.11 -2.78
N PHE A 25 2.57 14.07 -3.06
CA PHE A 25 3.61 14.21 -2.07
C PHE A 25 4.58 15.33 -2.50
N VAL A 26 4.56 16.44 -1.78
CA VAL A 26 5.38 17.62 -2.07
C VAL A 26 6.19 17.97 -0.83
N VAL A 27 7.49 18.14 -1.01
CA VAL A 27 8.41 18.52 0.06
C VAL A 27 9.14 19.80 -0.30
N ARG A 28 9.24 20.73 0.66
CA ARG A 28 10.04 21.93 0.51
C ARG A 28 11.08 22.01 1.63
N TRP A 29 12.35 22.02 1.23
CA TRP A 29 13.46 22.16 2.16
C TRP A 29 14.58 22.98 1.51
N PRO A 30 14.53 24.34 1.69
CA PRO A 30 15.50 25.24 1.07
C PRO A 30 16.93 24.91 1.46
N GLY A 31 17.83 24.89 0.47
CA GLY A 31 19.26 24.59 0.67
C GLY A 31 19.60 23.10 0.76
N VAL A 32 18.58 22.20 0.73
CA VAL A 32 18.79 20.74 0.76
C VAL A 32 18.17 20.07 -0.46
N ILE A 33 16.93 20.44 -0.79
CA ILE A 33 16.23 19.88 -1.96
C ILE A 33 16.35 20.86 -3.13
N GLU A 34 16.76 20.35 -4.29
CA GLU A 34 16.82 21.14 -5.52
C GLU A 34 15.42 21.58 -5.94
N PRO A 35 15.17 22.88 -6.14
CA PRO A 35 13.87 23.37 -6.57
C PRO A 35 13.42 22.78 -7.90
N GLY A 36 12.18 22.28 -7.96
CA GLY A 36 11.59 21.68 -9.17
C GLY A 36 12.06 20.26 -9.45
N SER A 37 12.83 19.63 -8.56
CA SER A 37 13.20 18.22 -8.70
C SER A 37 11.98 17.32 -8.60
N ILE A 38 11.98 16.23 -9.36
CA ILE A 38 10.98 15.16 -9.35
C ILE A 38 11.71 13.85 -9.07
N ASN A 39 11.09 12.99 -8.28
CA ASN A 39 11.57 11.64 -8.01
C ASN A 39 10.41 10.66 -8.14
N ASP A 40 10.58 9.62 -8.95
CA ASP A 40 9.57 8.60 -9.27
C ASP A 40 9.79 7.28 -8.51
N ASP A 41 10.69 7.26 -7.54
CA ASP A 41 10.90 6.08 -6.70
C ASP A 41 9.70 5.79 -5.81
N ILE A 42 9.43 4.51 -5.57
CA ILE A 42 8.33 4.09 -4.70
C ILE A 42 8.62 4.53 -3.26
N VAL A 43 7.75 5.39 -2.73
CA VAL A 43 7.79 5.89 -1.36
C VAL A 43 6.48 5.56 -0.63
N SER A 44 6.50 5.62 0.69
CA SER A 44 5.33 5.31 1.51
C SER A 44 5.24 6.27 2.70
N ASN A 45 4.05 6.46 3.23
CA ASN A 45 3.85 7.21 4.47
C ASN A 45 4.57 6.58 5.69
N LEU A 46 4.93 5.31 5.63
CA LEU A 46 5.80 4.66 6.63
C LEU A 46 7.20 5.30 6.66
N ASP A 47 7.65 5.87 5.58
CA ASP A 47 9.00 6.45 5.46
C ASP A 47 9.16 7.79 6.18
N PHE A 48 8.07 8.44 6.55
CA PHE A 48 8.12 9.77 7.16
C PHE A 48 8.76 9.76 8.53
N ALA A 49 8.42 8.77 9.36
CA ALA A 49 8.96 8.70 10.71
C ALA A 49 10.47 8.46 10.70
N GLU A 50 10.95 7.53 9.88
CA GLU A 50 12.38 7.25 9.69
C GLU A 50 13.10 8.48 9.12
N THR A 51 12.48 9.21 8.20
CA THR A 51 13.03 10.44 7.64
C THR A 51 13.21 11.52 8.72
N PHE A 52 12.21 11.72 9.59
CA PHE A 52 12.32 12.70 10.66
C PHE A 52 13.38 12.33 11.69
N LEU A 53 13.49 11.05 12.03
CA LEU A 53 14.55 10.57 12.94
C LEU A 53 15.94 10.79 12.32
N ASP A 54 16.11 10.46 11.04
CA ASP A 54 17.37 10.64 10.31
C ASP A 54 17.78 12.12 10.24
N ILE A 55 16.85 13.00 9.90
CA ILE A 55 17.07 14.45 9.87
C ILE A 55 17.48 14.98 11.25
N ALA A 56 16.88 14.44 12.30
CA ALA A 56 17.20 14.82 13.68
C ALA A 56 18.52 14.21 14.20
N GLY A 57 19.19 13.35 13.43
CA GLY A 57 20.36 12.60 13.88
C GLY A 57 20.05 11.58 14.96
N ALA A 58 18.79 11.15 15.08
CA ALA A 58 18.34 10.15 16.04
C ALA A 58 18.46 8.74 15.47
N GLN A 59 18.65 7.77 16.35
CA GLN A 59 18.68 6.37 15.94
C GLN A 59 17.30 5.90 15.46
N ILE A 60 17.24 5.31 14.29
CA ILE A 60 16.03 4.67 13.75
C ILE A 60 15.90 3.28 14.41
N PRO A 61 14.82 2.97 15.13
CA PRO A 61 14.56 1.64 15.68
C PRO A 61 14.53 0.56 14.61
N GLY A 62 15.12 -0.61 14.90
CA GLY A 62 15.27 -1.69 13.92
C GLY A 62 13.98 -2.46 13.59
N ASP A 63 12.88 -2.19 14.29
CA ASP A 63 11.54 -2.74 14.05
C ASP A 63 10.66 -1.83 13.17
N MET A 64 11.12 -0.64 12.84
CA MET A 64 10.45 0.23 11.88
C MET A 64 10.60 -0.32 10.45
N GLN A 65 9.53 -0.26 9.67
CA GLN A 65 9.46 -0.88 8.34
C GLN A 65 9.66 0.09 7.18
N GLY A 66 9.64 1.38 7.46
CA GLY A 66 9.93 2.44 6.51
C GLY A 66 11.44 2.60 6.25
N ARG A 67 11.76 3.54 5.38
CA ARG A 67 13.15 3.95 5.08
C ARG A 67 13.22 5.46 5.04
N SER A 68 14.31 6.04 5.53
CA SER A 68 14.53 7.47 5.39
C SER A 68 14.51 7.90 3.92
N LEU A 69 13.72 8.91 3.62
CA LEU A 69 13.65 9.56 2.31
C LEU A 69 14.83 10.52 2.08
N LEU A 70 15.67 10.76 3.08
CA LEU A 70 16.72 11.77 3.03
C LEU A 70 17.66 11.63 1.81
N PRO A 71 18.09 10.42 1.39
CA PRO A 71 18.87 10.26 0.16
C PRO A 71 18.09 10.72 -1.08
N LEU A 72 16.82 10.30 -1.22
CA LEU A 72 15.98 10.69 -2.37
C LEU A 72 15.76 12.21 -2.41
N LEU A 73 15.52 12.82 -1.25
CA LEU A 73 15.34 14.28 -1.12
C LEU A 73 16.60 15.06 -1.53
N LYS A 74 17.77 14.43 -1.46
CA LYS A 74 19.05 14.97 -1.94
C LYS A 74 19.38 14.62 -3.39
N GLY A 75 18.47 13.92 -4.08
CA GLY A 75 18.66 13.50 -5.47
C GLY A 75 19.51 12.23 -5.66
N ASP A 76 19.71 11.44 -4.62
CA ASP A 76 20.49 10.20 -4.65
C ASP A 76 19.59 8.99 -4.34
N THR A 77 19.32 8.19 -5.36
CA THR A 77 18.55 6.94 -5.17
C THR A 77 19.48 5.79 -4.84
N PRO A 78 19.46 5.26 -3.60
CA PRO A 78 20.24 4.09 -3.22
C PRO A 78 19.97 2.90 -4.14
N SER A 79 21.00 2.16 -4.54
CA SER A 79 20.86 1.01 -5.46
C SER A 79 19.96 -0.10 -4.91
N ASP A 80 19.83 -0.18 -3.59
CA ASP A 80 18.97 -1.10 -2.86
C ASP A 80 17.60 -0.49 -2.51
N TRP A 81 17.25 0.66 -3.09
CA TRP A 81 15.92 1.24 -2.85
C TRP A 81 14.83 0.29 -3.32
N ARG A 82 13.70 0.29 -2.59
CA ARG A 82 12.57 -0.62 -2.88
C ARG A 82 12.08 -0.43 -4.32
N LYS A 83 11.80 -1.54 -4.98
CA LYS A 83 11.23 -1.58 -6.33
C LYS A 83 9.81 -2.10 -6.35
N THR A 84 9.26 -2.44 -5.17
CA THR A 84 7.92 -2.98 -5.02
C THR A 84 7.30 -2.49 -3.73
N PHE A 85 5.99 -2.38 -3.72
CA PHE A 85 5.20 -1.99 -2.55
C PHE A 85 4.20 -3.08 -2.22
N TYR A 86 4.12 -3.47 -0.93
CA TYR A 86 3.16 -4.43 -0.39
C TYR A 86 2.03 -3.70 0.31
N TYR A 87 0.80 -4.14 0.07
CA TYR A 87 -0.41 -3.65 0.73
C TYR A 87 -1.18 -4.80 1.34
N HIS A 88 -1.82 -4.58 2.50
CA HIS A 88 -2.72 -5.55 3.12
C HIS A 88 -3.89 -4.85 3.82
N TYR A 89 -5.11 -5.27 3.49
CA TYR A 89 -6.34 -4.81 4.11
C TYR A 89 -7.01 -5.95 4.88
N TYR A 90 -7.14 -5.79 6.18
CA TYR A 90 -7.62 -6.83 7.12
C TYR A 90 -9.08 -6.66 7.56
N GLU A 91 -9.65 -5.46 7.42
CA GLU A 91 -10.93 -5.13 8.02
C GLU A 91 -12.09 -5.73 7.24
N PHE A 92 -12.90 -6.56 7.90
CA PHE A 92 -14.14 -7.07 7.33
C PHE A 92 -15.14 -7.42 8.47
N PRO A 93 -16.45 -7.10 8.33
CA PRO A 93 -17.06 -6.37 7.22
C PRO A 93 -16.74 -4.86 7.20
N GLY A 94 -16.19 -4.28 8.27
CA GLY A 94 -15.88 -2.87 8.36
C GLY A 94 -17.07 -1.94 8.02
N ALA A 95 -16.76 -0.72 7.58
CA ALA A 95 -17.78 0.27 7.25
C ALA A 95 -18.45 0.02 5.88
N HIS A 96 -17.72 -0.56 4.93
CA HIS A 96 -18.13 -0.71 3.53
C HIS A 96 -18.11 -2.16 3.02
N SER A 97 -17.93 -3.12 3.91
CA SER A 97 -17.85 -4.56 3.57
C SER A 97 -16.84 -4.88 2.47
N VAL A 98 -15.72 -4.16 2.45
CA VAL A 98 -14.64 -4.40 1.50
C VAL A 98 -14.01 -5.75 1.79
N ALA A 99 -13.93 -6.62 0.79
CA ALA A 99 -13.30 -7.92 0.93
C ALA A 99 -11.83 -7.79 1.35
N ARG A 100 -11.39 -8.65 2.27
CA ARG A 100 -10.00 -8.68 2.71
C ARG A 100 -9.10 -9.03 1.54
N HIS A 101 -8.04 -8.28 1.36
CA HIS A 101 -7.13 -8.45 0.26
C HIS A 101 -5.71 -8.00 0.60
N TYR A 102 -4.77 -8.50 -0.14
CA TYR A 102 -3.40 -8.04 -0.14
C TYR A 102 -2.84 -8.07 -1.54
N GLY A 103 -1.78 -7.35 -1.78
CA GLY A 103 -1.20 -7.30 -3.11
C GLY A 103 0.18 -6.69 -3.14
N VAL A 104 0.71 -6.62 -4.33
CA VAL A 104 2.00 -6.02 -4.65
C VAL A 104 1.90 -5.19 -5.92
N THR A 105 2.60 -4.08 -5.96
CA THR A 105 2.84 -3.31 -7.18
C THR A 105 4.33 -3.03 -7.34
N ASP A 106 4.80 -2.95 -8.59
CA ASP A 106 6.13 -2.46 -8.95
C ASP A 106 6.08 -1.11 -9.68
N GLY A 107 4.90 -0.45 -9.64
CA GLY A 107 4.66 0.82 -10.31
C GLY A 107 4.22 0.69 -11.77
N ASN A 108 4.50 -0.44 -12.42
CA ASN A 108 4.03 -0.73 -13.79
C ASN A 108 2.93 -1.80 -13.80
N TYR A 109 3.03 -2.77 -12.91
CA TYR A 109 2.06 -3.85 -12.76
C TYR A 109 1.61 -3.95 -11.32
N LYS A 110 0.35 -4.34 -11.13
CA LYS A 110 -0.25 -4.58 -9.83
C LYS A 110 -0.90 -5.95 -9.80
N LEU A 111 -0.69 -6.69 -8.70
CA LEU A 111 -1.34 -7.97 -8.43
C LEU A 111 -2.06 -7.89 -7.09
N ILE A 112 -3.35 -8.23 -7.07
CA ILE A 112 -4.22 -8.20 -5.89
C ILE A 112 -4.81 -9.58 -5.67
N HIS A 113 -4.80 -10.05 -4.42
CA HIS A 113 -5.46 -11.28 -4.00
C HIS A 113 -6.55 -10.97 -2.99
N PHE A 114 -7.79 -11.14 -3.39
CA PHE A 114 -8.97 -11.09 -2.51
C PHE A 114 -9.15 -12.46 -1.86
N TYR A 115 -8.34 -12.75 -0.85
CA TYR A 115 -8.22 -14.09 -0.27
C TYR A 115 -9.49 -14.57 0.44
N GLN A 116 -10.41 -13.70 0.76
CA GLN A 116 -11.72 -14.05 1.30
C GLN A 116 -12.60 -14.76 0.27
N ASN A 117 -12.46 -14.42 -1.01
CA ASN A 117 -13.24 -14.94 -2.13
C ASN A 117 -12.41 -15.84 -3.05
N ALA A 118 -11.11 -15.99 -2.78
CA ALA A 118 -10.13 -16.65 -3.63
C ALA A 118 -10.00 -16.04 -5.04
N ASP A 119 -10.31 -14.75 -5.18
CA ASP A 119 -10.23 -14.02 -6.43
C ASP A 119 -8.89 -13.31 -6.59
N TRP A 120 -8.45 -13.17 -7.84
CA TRP A 120 -7.24 -12.46 -8.20
C TRP A 120 -7.48 -11.43 -9.27
N GLU A 121 -6.82 -10.30 -9.15
CA GLU A 121 -6.76 -9.27 -10.18
C GLU A 121 -5.31 -8.91 -10.47
N MET A 122 -5.02 -8.62 -11.73
CA MET A 122 -3.72 -8.10 -12.16
C MET A 122 -3.95 -7.02 -13.21
N PHE A 123 -3.18 -5.93 -13.11
CA PHE A 123 -3.30 -4.79 -14.02
C PHE A 123 -1.95 -4.39 -14.58
N ASP A 124 -1.95 -3.94 -15.83
CA ASP A 124 -0.88 -3.19 -16.46
C ASP A 124 -1.20 -1.71 -16.31
N LEU A 125 -0.56 -1.03 -15.37
CA LEU A 125 -0.86 0.37 -15.02
C LEU A 125 -0.46 1.35 -16.12
N THR A 126 0.36 0.92 -17.07
CA THR A 126 0.72 1.74 -18.25
C THR A 126 -0.37 1.68 -19.32
N ALA A 127 -0.90 0.48 -19.58
CA ALA A 127 -1.93 0.27 -20.60
C ALA A 127 -3.35 0.56 -20.08
N ASP A 128 -3.59 0.30 -18.79
CA ASP A 128 -4.86 0.50 -18.09
C ASP A 128 -4.65 1.23 -16.76
N PRO A 129 -4.34 2.53 -16.79
CA PRO A 129 -4.06 3.31 -15.58
C PRO A 129 -5.27 3.46 -14.66
N ASN A 130 -6.46 3.16 -15.14
CA ASN A 130 -7.69 3.19 -14.36
C ASN A 130 -8.10 1.80 -13.82
N GLU A 131 -7.29 0.76 -14.05
CA GLU A 131 -7.48 -0.58 -13.49
C GLU A 131 -8.87 -1.17 -13.73
N LEU A 132 -9.39 -1.02 -14.96
CA LEU A 132 -10.75 -1.43 -15.34
C LEU A 132 -10.81 -2.86 -15.89
N GLN A 133 -9.68 -3.41 -16.37
CA GLN A 133 -9.65 -4.71 -17.04
C GLN A 133 -8.53 -5.59 -16.50
N SER A 134 -8.87 -6.50 -15.59
CA SER A 134 -7.90 -7.47 -15.10
C SER A 134 -7.32 -8.33 -16.23
N ILE A 135 -6.00 -8.45 -16.21
CA ILE A 135 -5.21 -9.32 -17.10
C ILE A 135 -4.76 -10.60 -16.39
N TYR A 136 -5.21 -10.87 -15.17
CA TYR A 136 -4.87 -12.09 -14.43
C TYR A 136 -5.27 -13.33 -15.21
N GLY A 137 -4.39 -14.31 -15.25
CA GLY A 137 -4.64 -15.60 -15.94
C GLY A 137 -4.53 -15.55 -17.45
N ARG A 138 -4.23 -14.41 -18.08
CA ARG A 138 -3.97 -14.32 -19.51
C ARG A 138 -2.57 -14.87 -19.82
N SER A 139 -2.48 -15.75 -20.82
CA SER A 139 -1.24 -16.45 -21.15
C SER A 139 -0.09 -15.54 -21.55
N GLU A 140 -0.38 -14.45 -22.24
CA GLU A 140 0.60 -13.44 -22.66
C GLU A 140 1.29 -12.73 -21.49
N PHE A 141 0.65 -12.68 -20.31
CA PHE A 141 1.18 -12.08 -19.08
C PHE A 141 1.69 -13.09 -18.05
N ALA A 142 1.72 -14.38 -18.36
CA ALA A 142 2.08 -15.44 -17.40
C ALA A 142 3.45 -15.24 -16.74
N GLY A 143 4.43 -14.71 -17.48
CA GLY A 143 5.75 -14.41 -16.95
C GLY A 143 5.73 -13.29 -15.90
N ILE A 144 4.95 -12.23 -16.15
CA ILE A 144 4.78 -11.09 -15.23
C ILE A 144 4.00 -11.55 -14.00
N GLN A 145 2.92 -12.28 -14.19
CA GLN A 145 2.13 -12.85 -13.11
C GLN A 145 3.00 -13.70 -12.16
N SER A 146 3.77 -14.64 -12.71
CA SER A 146 4.65 -15.49 -11.90
C SER A 146 5.71 -14.69 -11.13
N ARG A 147 6.24 -13.61 -11.72
CA ARG A 147 7.19 -12.71 -11.06
C ARG A 147 6.53 -12.00 -9.88
N LEU A 148 5.35 -11.41 -10.08
CA LEU A 148 4.62 -10.71 -9.02
C LEU A 148 4.15 -11.64 -7.90
N GLU A 149 3.70 -12.84 -8.21
CA GLU A 149 3.34 -13.86 -7.21
C GLU A 149 4.54 -14.25 -6.33
N LYS A 150 5.73 -14.43 -6.94
CA LYS A 150 6.97 -14.71 -6.19
C LYS A 150 7.35 -13.52 -5.30
N GLU A 151 7.26 -12.32 -5.83
CA GLU A 151 7.56 -11.10 -5.08
C GLU A 151 6.58 -10.90 -3.93
N LEU A 152 5.29 -11.09 -4.15
CA LEU A 152 4.26 -11.03 -3.12
C LEU A 152 4.55 -12.02 -1.98
N LYS A 153 4.92 -13.26 -2.31
CA LYS A 153 5.33 -14.26 -1.33
C LYS A 153 6.58 -13.82 -0.54
N ARG A 154 7.57 -13.26 -1.24
CA ARG A 154 8.80 -12.75 -0.62
C ARG A 154 8.50 -11.62 0.37
N LEU A 155 7.65 -10.65 -0.02
CA LEU A 155 7.28 -9.51 0.82
C LEU A 155 6.46 -9.95 2.04
N ARG A 156 5.53 -10.88 1.90
CA ARG A 156 4.79 -11.45 3.04
C ARG A 156 5.73 -12.11 4.06
N ALA A 157 6.75 -12.83 3.59
CA ALA A 157 7.76 -13.41 4.47
C ALA A 157 8.64 -12.32 5.12
N HIS A 158 9.08 -11.32 4.34
CA HIS A 158 9.90 -10.22 4.82
C HIS A 158 9.21 -9.43 5.94
N TYR A 159 7.93 -9.09 5.75
CA TYR A 159 7.13 -8.36 6.74
C TYR A 159 6.55 -9.27 7.84
N LYS A 160 6.90 -10.56 7.85
CA LYS A 160 6.43 -11.55 8.83
C LYS A 160 4.91 -11.58 8.95
N VAL A 161 4.23 -11.47 7.80
CA VAL A 161 2.76 -11.48 7.76
C VAL A 161 2.26 -12.83 8.26
N PRO A 162 1.39 -12.87 9.28
CA PRO A 162 0.86 -14.12 9.80
C PRO A 162 0.02 -14.87 8.77
N GLU A 163 -0.05 -16.19 8.86
CA GLU A 163 -0.91 -17.01 7.99
C GLU A 163 -2.40 -16.76 8.24
N GLN A 164 -2.74 -16.47 9.49
CA GLN A 164 -4.10 -16.13 9.91
C GLN A 164 -4.16 -14.65 10.23
N ASP A 165 -5.23 -14.02 9.78
CA ASP A 165 -5.50 -12.62 10.10
C ASP A 165 -5.60 -12.42 11.61
N PRO A 166 -5.19 -11.25 12.12
CA PRO A 166 -5.46 -10.87 13.49
C PRO A 166 -6.96 -10.93 13.77
N GLU A 167 -7.34 -11.43 14.93
CA GLU A 167 -8.72 -11.37 15.37
C GLU A 167 -9.21 -9.92 15.37
N ASN A 168 -10.43 -9.71 14.89
CA ASN A 168 -11.04 -8.39 14.88
C ASN A 168 -11.36 -7.97 16.32
N THR A 169 -10.38 -7.35 16.96
CA THR A 169 -10.44 -6.92 18.37
C THR A 169 -11.27 -5.65 18.59
N ARG A 170 -11.93 -5.12 17.58
CA ARG A 170 -12.80 -3.96 17.77
C ARG A 170 -13.90 -4.31 18.77
N PRO A 171 -14.00 -3.60 19.91
CA PRO A 171 -15.10 -3.80 20.82
C PRO A 171 -16.40 -3.56 20.06
N ASN A 172 -17.34 -4.47 20.18
CA ASN A 172 -18.61 -4.43 19.49
C ASN A 172 -19.39 -3.18 19.98
N GLN A 173 -19.19 -2.03 19.36
CA GLN A 173 -19.78 -0.73 19.77
C GLN A 173 -21.31 -0.78 19.85
N ARG A 174 -21.96 -1.76 19.22
CA ARG A 174 -23.40 -1.99 19.34
C ARG A 174 -23.82 -2.51 20.71
N ARG A 175 -22.99 -3.27 21.41
CA ARG A 175 -23.31 -3.79 22.74
C ARG A 175 -23.37 -2.68 23.82
N ASN A 176 -22.51 -1.66 23.71
CA ASN A 176 -22.49 -0.56 24.67
C ASN A 176 -23.66 0.42 24.51
N ARG A 177 -24.23 0.57 23.32
CA ARG A 177 -25.41 1.44 23.13
C ARG A 177 -26.71 0.86 23.68
N GLN A 178 -26.83 -0.46 23.75
CA GLN A 178 -28.05 -1.10 24.35
C GLN A 178 -27.97 -1.09 25.87
N ASN A 179 -26.81 -1.18 26.48
CA ASN A 179 -26.70 -1.12 27.95
C ASN A 179 -26.84 0.30 28.50
N ASN A 180 -26.51 1.34 27.76
CA ASN A 180 -26.74 2.73 28.17
C ASN A 180 -28.17 3.25 27.94
N ARG A 181 -29.03 2.49 27.24
CA ARG A 181 -30.47 2.83 27.11
C ARG A 181 -31.34 2.15 28.16
N LYS A 182 -30.77 1.32 29.04
CA LYS A 182 -31.49 0.64 30.15
C LYS A 182 -31.05 1.15 31.53
N LYS A 183 -30.36 2.26 31.61
CA LYS A 183 -30.12 3.06 32.80
C LYS A 183 -30.80 4.41 32.60
#